data_27299b04a1d7afb9cd3c69adf9af4a8f
#
_entry.id   27299b04a1d7afb9cd3c69adf9af4a8f
#
_cell.length_a   1.000
_cell.length_b   1.000
_cell.length_c   1.000
_cell.angle_alpha   90.00
_cell.angle_beta   90.00
_cell.angle_gamma   90.00
#
_symmetry.space_group_name_H-M   'P 1'
#
loop_
_entity.id
_entity.type
_entity.pdbx_description
1 polymer ?
#
loop_
_entity_poly.entity_id
_entity_poly.type
_entity_poly.pdbx_seq_one_letter_code
_entity_poly.pdbx_strand_id
1 'polypeptide(L)'
;MKYTFYIYCISVFGFLSYMNQEKPLKQSIEDGSEIYQDFCLQCHLDNGKGVANVFPPLAQSDYLKNNLEASIRGVKYGLRGEITVNGKSYNGVMTKQGLDDEEVADVMNYILNNWGNKAEEQITESQVMQLEKI
;
A
#
# COMPACT_ATOMS: atom_id res chain seq x y z
N MET A 1 -29.92 17.61 -35.15
CA MET A 1 -29.80 17.98 -33.69
C MET A 1 -29.86 16.79 -32.72
N LYS A 2 -30.75 15.79 -32.87
CA LYS A 2 -30.81 14.63 -31.94
C LYS A 2 -29.57 13.78 -31.96
N TYR A 3 -28.94 13.49 -33.09
CA TYR A 3 -27.74 12.64 -33.20
C TYR A 3 -26.48 13.28 -32.63
N THR A 4 -26.33 14.60 -32.76
CA THR A 4 -25.21 15.35 -32.19
C THR A 4 -25.21 15.30 -30.65
N PHE A 5 -26.39 15.34 -30.04
CA PHE A 5 -26.54 15.21 -28.60
C PHE A 5 -26.15 13.80 -28.11
N TYR A 6 -26.57 12.73 -28.82
CA TYR A 6 -26.19 11.35 -28.47
C TYR A 6 -24.66 11.11 -28.59
N ILE A 7 -24.04 11.63 -29.66
CA ILE A 7 -22.59 11.51 -29.84
C ILE A 7 -21.85 12.23 -28.70
N TYR A 8 -22.29 13.42 -28.30
CA TYR A 8 -21.72 14.16 -27.20
C TYR A 8 -21.87 13.40 -25.86
N CYS A 9 -23.06 12.88 -25.57
CA CYS A 9 -23.27 12.07 -24.35
C CYS A 9 -22.39 10.82 -24.30
N ILE A 10 -22.23 10.10 -25.42
CA ILE A 10 -21.36 8.92 -25.49
C ILE A 10 -19.89 9.31 -25.29
N SER A 11 -19.43 10.42 -25.87
CA SER A 11 -18.06 10.89 -25.71
C SER A 11 -17.75 11.33 -24.28
N VAL A 12 -18.68 12.03 -23.62
CA VAL A 12 -18.54 12.45 -22.21
C VAL A 12 -18.56 11.24 -21.28
N PHE A 13 -19.46 10.28 -21.52
CA PHE A 13 -19.53 9.07 -20.69
C PHE A 13 -18.29 8.18 -20.86
N GLY A 14 -17.81 8.05 -22.09
CA GLY A 14 -16.55 7.34 -22.37
C GLY A 14 -15.33 8.00 -21.73
N PHE A 15 -15.27 9.33 -21.74
CA PHE A 15 -14.20 10.09 -21.12
C PHE A 15 -14.22 9.98 -19.58
N LEU A 16 -15.39 10.07 -18.96
CA LEU A 16 -15.56 9.91 -17.51
C LEU A 16 -15.17 8.49 -17.04
N SER A 17 -15.50 7.46 -17.83
CA SER A 17 -15.12 6.07 -17.53
C SER A 17 -13.61 5.86 -17.65
N TYR A 18 -12.93 6.52 -18.59
CA TYR A 18 -11.49 6.45 -18.75
C TYR A 18 -10.73 7.11 -17.59
N MET A 19 -11.25 8.22 -17.07
CA MET A 19 -10.65 8.96 -15.94
C MET A 19 -10.72 8.22 -14.60
N ASN A 20 -11.53 7.16 -14.50
CA ASN A 20 -11.74 6.42 -13.25
C ASN A 20 -11.15 5.00 -13.30
N GLN A 21 -10.14 4.78 -14.13
CA GLN A 21 -9.49 3.48 -14.25
C GLN A 21 -8.38 3.36 -13.22
N GLU A 22 -8.56 2.47 -12.25
CA GLU A 22 -7.54 2.17 -11.25
C GLU A 22 -6.28 1.55 -11.91
N LYS A 23 -5.12 1.85 -11.34
CA LYS A 23 -3.84 1.30 -11.78
C LYS A 23 -3.89 -0.24 -11.73
N PRO A 24 -3.44 -0.96 -12.78
CA PRO A 24 -3.38 -2.42 -12.74
C PRO A 24 -2.46 -2.92 -11.62
N LEU A 25 -2.89 -3.96 -10.90
CA LEU A 25 -2.13 -4.53 -9.77
C LEU A 25 -0.67 -4.85 -10.13
N LYS A 26 -0.42 -5.37 -11.33
CA LYS A 26 0.94 -5.68 -11.77
C LYS A 26 1.83 -4.43 -11.80
N GLN A 27 1.31 -3.33 -12.35
CA GLN A 27 2.04 -2.06 -12.40
C GLN A 27 2.25 -1.50 -10.99
N SER A 28 1.22 -1.56 -10.14
CA SER A 28 1.32 -1.13 -8.75
C SER A 28 2.39 -1.92 -7.96
N ILE A 29 2.51 -3.23 -8.19
CA ILE A 29 3.57 -4.05 -7.57
C ILE A 29 4.96 -3.66 -8.10
N GLU A 30 5.10 -3.38 -9.39
CA GLU A 30 6.37 -2.96 -10.00
C GLU A 30 6.82 -1.61 -9.42
N ASP A 31 5.94 -0.61 -9.42
CA ASP A 31 6.20 0.73 -8.83
C ASP A 31 6.49 0.62 -7.32
N GLY A 32 5.70 -0.18 -6.60
CA GLY A 32 5.89 -0.44 -5.18
C GLY A 32 7.22 -1.13 -4.83
N SER A 33 7.76 -1.92 -5.76
CA SER A 33 9.09 -2.52 -5.61
C SER A 33 10.19 -1.46 -5.60
N GLU A 34 10.09 -0.44 -6.45
CA GLU A 34 11.06 0.66 -6.49
C GLU A 34 10.98 1.50 -5.21
N ILE A 35 9.74 1.83 -4.77
CA ILE A 35 9.50 2.55 -3.52
C ILE A 35 10.06 1.76 -2.32
N TYR A 36 9.86 0.44 -2.30
CA TYR A 36 10.39 -0.40 -1.22
C TYR A 36 11.91 -0.36 -1.14
N GLN A 37 12.59 -0.38 -2.27
CA GLN A 37 14.05 -0.31 -2.33
C GLN A 37 14.57 1.04 -1.79
N ASP A 38 13.89 2.12 -2.09
CA ASP A 38 14.33 3.46 -1.71
C ASP A 38 14.03 3.80 -0.24
N PHE A 39 12.91 3.33 0.30
CA PHE A 39 12.40 3.78 1.60
C PHE A 39 12.33 2.70 2.69
N CYS A 40 12.24 1.43 2.34
CA CYS A 40 11.91 0.36 3.29
C CYS A 40 13.04 -0.64 3.50
N LEU A 41 13.83 -0.89 2.45
CA LEU A 41 14.88 -1.90 2.39
C LEU A 41 15.86 -1.81 3.55
N GLN A 42 16.24 -0.60 3.94
CA GLN A 42 17.26 -0.36 4.97
C GLN A 42 16.88 -0.96 6.33
N CYS A 43 15.58 -0.99 6.66
CA CYS A 43 15.09 -1.52 7.94
C CYS A 43 14.48 -2.92 7.79
N HIS A 44 13.72 -3.15 6.73
CA HIS A 44 12.97 -4.40 6.55
C HIS A 44 13.70 -5.46 5.71
N LEU A 45 14.85 -5.12 5.14
CA LEU A 45 15.73 -5.96 4.32
C LEU A 45 15.07 -6.42 3.01
N ASP A 46 15.87 -6.93 2.08
CA ASP A 46 15.44 -7.40 0.75
C ASP A 46 14.47 -8.58 0.79
N ASN A 47 14.56 -9.38 1.83
CA ASN A 47 13.73 -10.56 2.04
C ASN A 47 12.51 -10.29 2.97
N GLY A 48 12.28 -9.05 3.36
CA GLY A 48 11.18 -8.64 4.23
C GLY A 48 11.22 -9.19 5.66
N LYS A 49 12.35 -9.79 6.09
CA LYS A 49 12.45 -10.43 7.43
C LYS A 49 12.75 -9.44 8.55
N GLY A 50 13.12 -8.22 8.20
CA GLY A 50 13.51 -7.22 9.20
C GLY A 50 14.73 -7.65 10.03
N VAL A 51 14.87 -7.03 11.18
CA VAL A 51 15.95 -7.34 12.16
C VAL A 51 15.32 -7.76 13.48
N ALA A 52 15.66 -8.94 13.94
CA ALA A 52 15.07 -9.51 15.14
C ALA A 52 15.16 -8.55 16.34
N ASN A 53 14.04 -8.35 17.03
CA ASN A 53 13.86 -7.45 18.17
C ASN A 53 14.07 -5.94 17.88
N VAL A 54 14.34 -5.55 16.62
CA VAL A 54 14.57 -4.17 16.22
C VAL A 54 13.54 -3.73 15.20
N PHE A 55 13.52 -4.38 14.03
CA PHE A 55 12.58 -4.10 12.94
C PHE A 55 11.71 -5.33 12.67
N PRO A 56 10.39 -5.20 12.74
CA PRO A 56 9.47 -6.33 12.55
C PRO A 56 9.57 -6.91 11.14
N PRO A 57 9.35 -8.23 10.98
CA PRO A 57 9.22 -8.84 9.67
C PRO A 57 7.94 -8.36 8.97
N LEU A 58 8.06 -8.13 7.65
CA LEU A 58 6.94 -7.97 6.73
C LEU A 58 6.61 -9.30 6.04
N ALA A 59 7.62 -10.16 5.87
CA ALA A 59 7.46 -11.49 5.30
C ALA A 59 6.60 -12.36 6.20
N GLN A 60 5.50 -12.89 5.66
CA GLN A 60 4.53 -13.77 6.36
C GLN A 60 4.09 -13.19 7.72
N SER A 61 3.85 -11.88 7.73
CA SER A 61 3.48 -11.15 8.93
C SER A 61 2.00 -11.36 9.27
N ASP A 62 1.74 -11.92 10.47
CA ASP A 62 0.39 -12.00 11.02
C ASP A 62 -0.19 -10.62 11.31
N TYR A 63 0.64 -9.64 11.65
CA TYR A 63 0.22 -8.26 11.86
C TYR A 63 -0.34 -7.64 10.57
N LEU A 64 0.37 -7.77 9.44
CA LEU A 64 -0.10 -7.29 8.13
C LEU A 64 -1.45 -7.92 7.76
N LYS A 65 -1.58 -9.22 7.99
CA LYS A 65 -2.81 -9.97 7.67
C LYS A 65 -4.00 -9.54 8.53
N ASN A 66 -3.78 -9.33 9.82
CA ASN A 66 -4.86 -9.11 10.78
C ASN A 66 -5.14 -7.63 11.05
N ASN A 67 -4.21 -6.72 10.69
CA ASN A 67 -4.29 -5.28 10.96
C ASN A 67 -3.94 -4.45 9.72
N LEU A 68 -4.55 -4.77 8.58
CA LEU A 68 -4.21 -4.17 7.29
C LEU A 68 -4.31 -2.65 7.31
N GLU A 69 -5.41 -2.07 7.78
CA GLU A 69 -5.57 -0.62 7.86
C GLU A 69 -4.53 0.04 8.77
N ALA A 70 -4.22 -0.57 9.92
CA ALA A 70 -3.19 -0.06 10.82
C ALA A 70 -1.80 -0.11 10.15
N SER A 71 -1.56 -1.12 9.33
CA SER A 71 -0.31 -1.25 8.55
C SER A 71 -0.20 -0.16 7.48
N ILE A 72 -1.27 0.10 6.74
CA ILE A 72 -1.33 1.21 5.76
C ILE A 72 -1.12 2.56 6.45
N ARG A 73 -1.80 2.80 7.60
CA ARG A 73 -1.57 4.01 8.40
C ARG A 73 -0.13 4.13 8.89
N GLY A 74 0.49 3.01 9.25
CA GLY A 74 1.90 2.96 9.65
C GLY A 74 2.83 3.45 8.54
N VAL A 75 2.60 3.06 7.30
CA VAL A 75 3.36 3.54 6.13
C VAL A 75 3.07 5.03 5.88
N LYS A 76 1.78 5.41 5.85
CA LYS A 76 1.34 6.78 5.52
C LYS A 76 1.75 7.83 6.56
N TYR A 77 1.60 7.52 7.85
CA TYR A 77 1.75 8.48 8.95
C TYR A 77 2.90 8.19 9.92
N GLY A 78 3.54 7.03 9.74
CA GLY A 78 4.49 6.50 10.71
C GLY A 78 3.82 5.65 11.78
N LEU A 79 4.60 4.85 12.47
CA LEU A 79 4.15 3.96 13.54
C LEU A 79 4.98 4.18 14.80
N ARG A 80 4.31 4.26 15.94
CA ARG A 80 4.94 4.37 17.27
C ARG A 80 4.21 3.48 18.26
N GLY A 81 4.94 3.02 19.23
CA GLY A 81 4.41 2.17 20.30
C GLY A 81 4.64 0.69 20.03
N GLU A 82 4.17 -0.10 20.97
CA GLU A 82 4.37 -1.54 20.94
C GLU A 82 3.39 -2.23 20.01
N ILE A 83 3.92 -3.10 19.14
CA ILE A 83 3.15 -4.02 18.31
C ILE A 83 3.67 -5.45 18.51
N THR A 84 2.79 -6.42 18.29
CA THR A 84 3.19 -7.84 18.28
C THR A 84 3.12 -8.34 16.84
N VAL A 85 4.22 -8.92 16.36
CA VAL A 85 4.33 -9.52 15.03
C VAL A 85 4.87 -10.94 15.16
N ASN A 86 4.13 -11.92 14.65
CA ASN A 86 4.50 -13.34 14.72
C ASN A 86 4.87 -13.78 16.15
N GLY A 87 4.08 -13.31 17.13
CA GLY A 87 4.27 -13.63 18.56
C GLY A 87 5.44 -12.94 19.25
N LYS A 88 6.10 -11.97 18.59
CA LYS A 88 7.20 -11.17 19.17
C LYS A 88 6.80 -9.72 19.29
N SER A 89 7.17 -9.10 20.42
CA SER A 89 6.95 -7.67 20.65
C SER A 89 8.03 -6.82 20.00
N TYR A 90 7.60 -5.73 19.37
CA TYR A 90 8.45 -4.69 18.78
C TYR A 90 7.96 -3.33 19.29
N ASN A 91 8.86 -2.55 19.86
CA ASN A 91 8.56 -1.22 20.39
C ASN A 91 9.52 -0.19 19.80
N GLY A 92 9.43 0.00 18.51
CA GLY A 92 10.25 0.92 17.74
C GLY A 92 9.47 2.13 17.26
N VAL A 93 10.15 2.95 16.46
CA VAL A 93 9.56 4.08 15.74
C VAL A 93 9.83 3.90 14.27
N MET A 94 8.76 3.74 13.49
CA MET A 94 8.80 3.88 12.04
C MET A 94 8.40 5.31 11.69
N THR A 95 9.31 6.08 11.12
CA THR A 95 9.02 7.47 10.74
C THR A 95 8.17 7.52 9.47
N LYS A 96 7.37 8.59 9.31
CA LYS A 96 6.68 8.88 8.07
C LYS A 96 7.71 9.03 6.94
N GLN A 97 7.50 8.35 5.81
CA GLN A 97 8.43 8.36 4.68
C GLN A 97 8.18 9.52 3.69
N GLY A 98 7.03 10.18 3.77
CA GLY A 98 6.68 11.30 2.90
C GLY A 98 6.04 10.88 1.57
N LEU A 99 5.67 9.62 1.47
CA LEU A 99 4.95 9.05 0.32
C LEU A 99 3.56 9.66 0.17
N ASP A 100 3.11 9.83 -1.07
CA ASP A 100 1.71 10.17 -1.36
C ASP A 100 0.80 8.94 -1.27
N ASP A 101 -0.50 9.12 -1.49
CA ASP A 101 -1.48 8.05 -1.29
C ASP A 101 -1.39 6.94 -2.35
N GLU A 102 -0.99 7.27 -3.58
CA GLU A 102 -0.72 6.30 -4.64
C GLU A 102 0.55 5.49 -4.32
N GLU A 103 1.62 6.13 -3.94
CA GLU A 103 2.88 5.49 -3.56
C GLU A 103 2.72 4.56 -2.34
N VAL A 104 1.89 4.96 -1.37
CA VAL A 104 1.53 4.10 -0.22
C VAL A 104 0.77 2.88 -0.69
N ALA A 105 -0.20 3.02 -1.61
CA ALA A 105 -0.94 1.89 -2.17
C ALA A 105 0.01 0.94 -2.91
N ASP A 106 0.91 1.46 -3.73
CA ASP A 106 1.85 0.70 -4.54
C ASP A 106 2.81 -0.12 -3.66
N VAL A 107 3.45 0.50 -2.68
CA VAL A 107 4.37 -0.22 -1.78
C VAL A 107 3.64 -1.25 -0.92
N MET A 108 2.40 -0.99 -0.51
CA MET A 108 1.59 -1.98 0.20
C MET A 108 1.22 -3.16 -0.70
N ASN A 109 0.87 -2.93 -1.97
CA ASN A 109 0.63 -3.99 -2.94
C ASN A 109 1.89 -4.83 -3.18
N TYR A 110 3.07 -4.22 -3.26
CA TYR A 110 4.33 -4.95 -3.33
C TYR A 110 4.54 -5.83 -2.10
N ILE A 111 4.44 -5.28 -0.88
CA ILE A 111 4.65 -5.99 0.38
C ILE A 111 3.67 -7.16 0.54
N LEU A 112 2.40 -6.93 0.21
CA LEU A 112 1.33 -7.92 0.36
C LEU A 112 1.35 -9.04 -0.68
N ASN A 113 2.19 -8.93 -1.73
CA ASN A 113 2.33 -9.95 -2.77
C ASN A 113 3.76 -10.54 -2.85
N ASN A 114 4.59 -10.32 -1.83
CA ASN A 114 5.96 -10.82 -1.78
C ASN A 114 6.22 -11.66 -0.52
N TRP A 115 7.32 -12.38 -0.53
CA TRP A 115 7.88 -13.17 0.57
C TRP A 115 6.90 -14.14 1.23
N GLY A 116 5.95 -14.68 0.47
CA GLY A 116 4.93 -15.59 0.95
C GLY A 116 3.70 -14.90 1.56
N ASN A 117 3.63 -13.57 1.53
CA ASN A 117 2.39 -12.84 1.72
C ASN A 117 1.47 -13.06 0.53
N LYS A 118 0.17 -12.97 0.76
CA LYS A 118 -0.84 -13.09 -0.28
C LYS A 118 -1.99 -12.13 0.01
N ALA A 119 -2.12 -11.09 -0.81
CA ALA A 119 -3.25 -10.18 -0.72
C ALA A 119 -4.55 -10.87 -1.13
N GLU A 120 -5.64 -10.53 -0.47
CA GLU A 120 -7.00 -10.90 -0.89
C GLU A 120 -7.50 -9.93 -1.95
N GLU A 121 -7.19 -8.63 -1.81
CA GLU A 121 -7.59 -7.56 -2.72
C GLU A 121 -6.43 -6.59 -2.93
N GLN A 122 -6.48 -5.85 -4.04
CA GLN A 122 -5.56 -4.76 -4.33
C GLN A 122 -5.84 -3.58 -3.39
N ILE A 123 -4.79 -2.97 -2.87
CA ILE A 123 -4.89 -1.67 -2.20
C ILE A 123 -4.94 -0.58 -3.25
N THR A 124 -5.92 0.31 -3.15
CA THR A 124 -6.11 1.42 -4.06
C THR A 124 -5.73 2.75 -3.41
N GLU A 125 -5.35 3.75 -4.22
CA GLU A 125 -5.13 5.11 -3.74
C GLU A 125 -6.34 5.65 -2.97
N SER A 126 -7.56 5.38 -3.48
CA SER A 126 -8.82 5.79 -2.85
C SER A 126 -8.99 5.22 -1.43
N GLN A 127 -8.59 3.96 -1.21
CA GLN A 127 -8.59 3.36 0.14
C GLN A 127 -7.60 4.04 1.07
N VAL A 128 -6.38 4.32 0.57
CA VAL A 128 -5.35 5.01 1.36
C VAL A 128 -5.78 6.43 1.72
N MET A 129 -6.39 7.16 0.77
CA MET A 129 -6.88 8.52 0.96
C MET A 129 -7.93 8.61 2.10
N GLN A 130 -8.79 7.60 2.22
CA GLN A 130 -9.85 7.56 3.24
C GLN A 130 -9.33 7.26 4.66
N LEU A 131 -8.09 6.76 4.79
CA LEU A 131 -7.51 6.47 6.09
C LEU A 131 -6.97 7.74 6.75
N GLU A 132 -7.66 8.17 7.80
CA GLU A 132 -7.24 9.31 8.61
C GLU A 132 -6.17 8.92 9.63
N LYS A 133 -5.42 9.93 10.07
CA LYS A 133 -4.47 9.78 11.19
C LYS A 133 -5.26 9.65 12.50
N ILE A 134 -5.00 8.59 13.24
CA ILE A 134 -5.58 8.34 14.58
C ILE A 134 -4.62 8.86 15.65
#